data_543c102c24eecdc1bc4b1a05dec9687f
#
_entry.id   543c102c24eecdc1bc4b1a05dec9687f
#
_cell.length_a   1.000
_cell.length_b   1.000
_cell.length_c   1.000
_cell.angle_alpha   90.00
_cell.angle_beta   90.00
_cell.angle_gamma   90.00
#
_symmetry.space_group_name_H-M   'P 1'
#
loop_
_entity.id
_entity.type
_entity.pdbx_description
1 polymer ?
#
loop_
_entity_poly.entity_id
_entity_poly.type
_entity_poly.pdbx_seq_one_letter_code
_entity_poly.pdbx_strand_id
1 'polypeptide(L)'
;MKKRPFLAAFLVTGSIFLFFAAMVVIVAVTMDRPATLPIGQKVGVVEIQGAITTSEPIIRQLKKFREDDSVKSIVLRVNSPGGGVAPSQEIYAEVLKAVERKAVVVSMGSVAASGGYYVAAPASRIVANPGT
;
A
#
# COMPACT_ATOMS: atom_id res chain seq x y z
N MET A 1 -16.54 60.71 -13.25
CA MET A 1 -16.26 59.25 -13.39
C MET A 1 -17.33 58.48 -12.62
N LYS A 2 -18.29 57.80 -13.31
CA LYS A 2 -19.32 57.00 -12.62
C LYS A 2 -18.71 55.76 -12.02
N LYS A 3 -18.59 55.73 -10.70
CA LYS A 3 -18.18 54.51 -9.96
C LYS A 3 -19.26 53.44 -10.21
N ARG A 4 -18.87 52.26 -10.71
CA ARG A 4 -19.77 51.12 -10.92
C ARG A 4 -19.64 50.16 -9.71
N PRO A 5 -20.36 50.48 -8.60
CA PRO A 5 -20.20 49.70 -7.33
C PRO A 5 -20.63 48.24 -7.47
N PHE A 6 -21.60 47.95 -8.34
CA PHE A 6 -22.05 46.60 -8.62
C PHE A 6 -20.98 45.73 -9.32
N LEU A 7 -20.22 46.33 -10.24
CA LEU A 7 -19.13 45.60 -10.92
C LEU A 7 -17.99 45.25 -9.92
N ALA A 8 -17.65 46.20 -9.05
CA ALA A 8 -16.63 45.97 -8.03
C ALA A 8 -17.07 44.90 -7.01
N ALA A 9 -18.34 44.95 -6.57
CA ALA A 9 -18.90 43.92 -5.69
C ALA A 9 -18.89 42.53 -6.33
N PHE A 10 -19.27 42.43 -7.61
CA PHE A 10 -19.26 41.16 -8.35
C PHE A 10 -17.83 40.58 -8.51
N LEU A 11 -16.86 41.45 -8.80
CA LEU A 11 -15.45 41.01 -8.91
C LEU A 11 -14.88 40.53 -7.56
N VAL A 12 -15.23 41.20 -6.47
CA VAL A 12 -14.78 40.82 -5.13
C VAL A 12 -15.40 39.48 -4.68
N THR A 13 -16.74 39.33 -4.87
CA THR A 13 -17.40 38.05 -4.52
C THR A 13 -16.93 36.90 -5.40
N GLY A 14 -16.72 37.15 -6.70
CA GLY A 14 -16.17 36.15 -7.62
C GLY A 14 -14.75 35.71 -7.26
N SER A 15 -13.88 36.65 -6.85
CA SER A 15 -12.51 36.32 -6.42
C SER A 15 -12.49 35.54 -5.11
N ILE A 16 -13.35 35.87 -4.16
CA ILE A 16 -13.48 35.10 -2.89
C ILE A 16 -13.95 33.68 -3.18
N PHE A 17 -14.95 33.51 -4.04
CA PHE A 17 -15.46 32.19 -4.42
C PHE A 17 -14.36 31.34 -5.08
N LEU A 18 -13.63 31.90 -6.05
CA LEU A 18 -12.51 31.21 -6.71
C LEU A 18 -11.40 30.84 -5.73
N PHE A 19 -11.08 31.71 -4.77
CA PHE A 19 -10.08 31.41 -3.73
C PHE A 19 -10.51 30.22 -2.87
N PHE A 20 -11.76 30.19 -2.41
CA PHE A 20 -12.26 29.07 -1.62
C PHE A 20 -12.37 27.78 -2.43
N ALA A 21 -12.78 27.85 -3.69
CA ALA A 21 -12.82 26.69 -4.58
C ALA A 21 -11.42 26.11 -4.80
N ALA A 22 -10.42 26.96 -5.07
CA ALA A 22 -9.02 26.54 -5.20
C ALA A 22 -8.49 25.94 -3.89
N MET A 23 -8.82 26.53 -2.75
CA MET A 23 -8.43 26.02 -1.45
C MET A 23 -9.03 24.63 -1.17
N VAL A 24 -10.30 24.41 -1.48
CA VAL A 24 -10.95 23.08 -1.34
C VAL A 24 -10.28 22.05 -2.23
N VAL A 25 -9.95 22.40 -3.48
CA VAL A 25 -9.25 21.48 -4.40
C VAL A 25 -7.85 21.16 -3.86
N ILE A 26 -7.11 22.15 -3.36
CA ILE A 26 -5.78 21.93 -2.78
C ILE A 26 -5.88 21.01 -1.55
N VAL A 27 -6.83 21.26 -0.65
CA VAL A 27 -7.04 20.42 0.54
C VAL A 27 -7.44 19.00 0.13
N ALA A 28 -8.35 18.81 -0.81
CA ALA A 28 -8.74 17.50 -1.30
C ALA A 28 -7.54 16.72 -1.90
N VAL A 29 -6.73 17.38 -2.74
CA VAL A 29 -5.54 16.76 -3.36
C VAL A 29 -4.43 16.46 -2.32
N THR A 30 -4.31 17.28 -1.26
CA THR A 30 -3.30 17.06 -0.22
C THR A 30 -3.72 16.05 0.83
N MET A 31 -5.02 15.95 1.15
CA MET A 31 -5.54 14.96 2.10
C MET A 31 -5.56 13.53 1.55
N ASP A 32 -5.66 13.36 0.24
CA ASP A 32 -5.61 12.04 -0.42
C ASP A 32 -4.18 11.48 -0.53
N ARG A 33 -3.18 12.27 -0.17
CA ARG A 33 -1.80 11.77 -0.07
C ARG A 33 -1.55 11.34 1.36
N PRO A 34 -1.35 10.04 1.63
CA PRO A 34 -0.84 9.64 2.94
C PRO A 34 0.44 10.44 3.19
N ALA A 35 0.47 11.18 4.30
CA ALA A 35 1.61 12.00 4.70
C ALA A 35 2.82 11.08 4.99
N THR A 36 3.47 10.61 3.96
CA THR A 36 4.76 9.92 4.08
C THR A 36 5.83 11.00 4.16
N LEU A 37 6.06 11.51 5.37
CA LEU A 37 7.32 12.17 5.65
C LEU A 37 8.41 11.13 5.43
N PRO A 38 9.34 11.31 4.49
CA PRO A 38 10.42 10.36 4.23
C PRO A 38 11.51 10.57 5.30
N ILE A 39 11.19 10.28 6.55
CA ILE A 39 12.17 10.33 7.64
C ILE A 39 12.45 8.89 8.06
N GLY A 40 13.53 8.31 7.52
CA GLY A 40 14.06 7.03 7.96
C GLY A 40 13.85 5.85 7.00
N GLN A 41 14.45 4.75 7.37
CA GLN A 41 14.29 3.48 6.69
C GLN A 41 12.87 2.93 6.92
N LYS A 42 12.21 2.47 5.86
CA LYS A 42 10.84 1.96 5.90
C LYS A 42 10.83 0.44 5.89
N VAL A 43 9.79 -0.13 6.48
CA VAL A 43 9.42 -1.54 6.34
C VAL A 43 8.14 -1.60 5.52
N GLY A 44 8.18 -2.33 4.41
CA GLY A 44 6.98 -2.60 3.61
C GLY A 44 6.14 -3.70 4.25
N VAL A 45 4.84 -3.51 4.37
CA VAL A 45 3.94 -4.56 4.85
C VAL A 45 3.01 -4.95 3.73
N VAL A 46 3.01 -6.25 3.39
CA VAL A 46 2.10 -6.86 2.41
C VAL A 46 1.20 -7.84 3.14
N GLU A 47 -0.11 -7.68 2.99
CA GLU A 47 -1.08 -8.54 3.67
C GLU A 47 -1.71 -9.54 2.71
N ILE A 48 -1.77 -10.81 3.14
CA ILE A 48 -2.52 -11.88 2.48
C ILE A 48 -3.59 -12.35 3.45
N GLN A 49 -4.83 -11.93 3.19
CA GLN A 49 -5.98 -12.21 4.05
C GLN A 49 -7.04 -13.04 3.32
N GLY A 50 -7.58 -14.03 4.01
CA GLY A 50 -8.64 -14.90 3.46
C GLY A 50 -8.15 -15.80 2.33
N ALA A 51 -9.06 -16.26 1.47
CA ALA A 51 -8.73 -17.15 0.38
C ALA A 51 -7.92 -16.44 -0.72
N ILE A 52 -6.86 -17.08 -1.20
CA ILE A 52 -6.03 -16.59 -2.31
C ILE A 52 -6.74 -16.89 -3.62
N THR A 53 -7.48 -15.93 -4.14
CA THR A 53 -8.22 -16.03 -5.40
C THR A 53 -7.49 -15.39 -6.57
N THR A 54 -6.64 -14.40 -6.30
CA THR A 54 -5.85 -13.67 -7.29
C THR A 54 -4.49 -13.29 -6.70
N SER A 55 -3.48 -13.23 -7.53
CA SER A 55 -2.10 -12.88 -7.16
C SER A 55 -1.77 -11.40 -7.36
N GLU A 56 -2.44 -10.77 -8.32
CA GLU A 56 -2.04 -9.48 -8.90
C GLU A 56 -1.88 -8.34 -7.88
N PRO A 57 -2.78 -8.11 -6.92
CA PRO A 57 -2.62 -7.04 -5.94
C PRO A 57 -1.38 -7.23 -5.05
N ILE A 58 -1.10 -8.49 -4.67
CA ILE A 58 0.00 -8.87 -3.80
C ILE A 58 1.33 -8.71 -4.55
N ILE A 59 1.40 -9.23 -5.78
CA ILE A 59 2.58 -9.09 -6.65
C ILE A 59 2.93 -7.62 -6.88
N ARG A 60 1.93 -6.78 -7.13
CA ARG A 60 2.12 -5.34 -7.34
C ARG A 60 2.75 -4.66 -6.13
N GLN A 61 2.30 -5.01 -4.92
CA GLN A 61 2.86 -4.48 -3.68
C GLN A 61 4.30 -5.00 -3.42
N LEU A 62 4.53 -6.30 -3.63
CA LEU A 62 5.86 -6.89 -3.50
C LEU A 62 6.87 -6.24 -4.44
N LYS A 63 6.52 -6.08 -5.72
CA LYS A 63 7.35 -5.38 -6.71
C LYS A 63 7.67 -3.95 -6.28
N LYS A 64 6.64 -3.18 -5.89
CA LYS A 64 6.80 -1.81 -5.42
C LYS A 64 7.80 -1.72 -4.26
N PHE A 65 7.66 -2.58 -3.25
CA PHE A 65 8.54 -2.56 -2.09
C PHE A 65 9.93 -3.12 -2.38
N ARG A 66 10.05 -4.07 -3.31
CA ARG A 66 11.34 -4.58 -3.77
C ARG A 66 12.15 -3.51 -4.49
N GLU A 67 11.50 -2.65 -5.27
CA GLU A 67 12.13 -1.63 -6.12
C GLU A 67 12.35 -0.29 -5.38
N ASP A 68 11.63 -0.01 -4.29
CA ASP A 68 11.77 1.23 -3.51
C ASP A 68 12.97 1.15 -2.56
N ASP A 69 14.03 1.91 -2.84
CA ASP A 69 15.25 1.96 -2.03
C ASP A 69 15.03 2.47 -0.59
N SER A 70 13.95 3.19 -0.32
CA SER A 70 13.58 3.62 1.03
C SER A 70 13.05 2.47 1.89
N VAL A 71 12.52 1.40 1.27
CA VAL A 71 12.06 0.18 1.93
C VAL A 71 13.24 -0.76 2.13
N LYS A 72 13.62 -1.04 3.38
CA LYS A 72 14.79 -1.87 3.70
C LYS A 72 14.45 -3.35 3.94
N SER A 73 13.23 -3.63 4.32
CA SER A 73 12.72 -5.00 4.52
C SER A 73 11.23 -5.07 4.23
N ILE A 74 10.73 -6.28 4.01
CA ILE A 74 9.32 -6.54 3.74
C ILE A 74 8.80 -7.51 4.80
N VAL A 75 7.64 -7.18 5.37
CA VAL A 75 6.85 -8.10 6.20
C VAL A 75 5.68 -8.60 5.37
N LEU A 76 5.62 -9.92 5.20
CA LEU A 76 4.47 -10.59 4.58
C LEU A 76 3.55 -11.10 5.69
N ARG A 77 2.44 -10.41 5.93
CA ARG A 77 1.44 -10.80 6.92
C ARG A 77 0.48 -11.79 6.28
N VAL A 78 0.51 -13.05 6.73
CA VAL A 78 -0.31 -14.13 6.17
C VAL A 78 -1.37 -14.54 7.18
N ASN A 79 -2.64 -14.42 6.81
CA ASN A 79 -3.79 -14.93 7.54
C ASN A 79 -4.76 -15.57 6.53
N SER A 80 -4.40 -16.76 6.02
CA SER A 80 -5.03 -17.37 4.86
C SER A 80 -5.10 -18.88 4.98
N PRO A 81 -6.25 -19.48 4.68
CA PRO A 81 -6.37 -20.93 4.55
C PRO A 81 -5.75 -21.47 3.23
N GLY A 82 -5.23 -20.58 2.38
CA GLY A 82 -4.79 -20.91 1.04
C GLY A 82 -5.84 -20.54 -0.02
N GLY A 83 -5.76 -21.17 -1.18
CA GLY A 83 -6.68 -20.88 -2.29
C GLY A 83 -6.22 -21.48 -3.60
N GLY A 84 -6.35 -20.72 -4.70
CA GLY A 84 -5.97 -21.16 -6.04
C GLY A 84 -4.50 -21.51 -6.15
N VAL A 85 -4.19 -22.60 -6.86
CA VAL A 85 -2.82 -23.07 -7.06
C VAL A 85 -2.01 -22.06 -7.88
N ALA A 86 -2.54 -21.62 -9.02
CA ALA A 86 -1.85 -20.68 -9.89
C ALA A 86 -1.53 -19.35 -9.20
N PRO A 87 -2.49 -18.64 -8.56
CA PRO A 87 -2.16 -17.41 -7.86
C PRO A 87 -1.19 -17.61 -6.69
N SER A 88 -1.25 -18.73 -5.98
CA SER A 88 -0.28 -19.05 -4.93
C SER A 88 1.13 -19.25 -5.49
N GLN A 89 1.25 -19.93 -6.64
CA GLN A 89 2.52 -20.13 -7.33
C GLN A 89 3.13 -18.80 -7.81
N GLU A 90 2.32 -17.93 -8.35
CA GLU A 90 2.75 -16.61 -8.83
C GLU A 90 3.24 -15.72 -7.68
N ILE A 91 2.53 -15.72 -6.53
CA ILE A 91 2.96 -15.00 -5.34
C ILE A 91 4.27 -15.58 -4.81
N TYR A 92 4.38 -16.91 -4.71
CA TYR A 92 5.61 -17.60 -4.29
C TYR A 92 6.82 -17.15 -5.13
N ALA A 93 6.67 -17.15 -6.46
CA ALA A 93 7.74 -16.74 -7.37
C ALA A 93 8.15 -15.27 -7.16
N GLU A 94 7.20 -14.39 -6.83
CA GLU A 94 7.52 -12.99 -6.57
C GLU A 94 8.16 -12.79 -5.19
N VAL A 95 7.78 -13.57 -4.17
CA VAL A 95 8.46 -13.57 -2.88
C VAL A 95 9.93 -14.02 -3.02
N LEU A 96 10.21 -15.04 -3.83
CA LEU A 96 11.59 -15.45 -4.13
C LEU A 96 12.42 -14.29 -4.69
N LYS A 97 11.89 -13.56 -5.68
CA LYS A 97 12.57 -12.39 -6.24
C LYS A 97 12.77 -11.26 -5.22
N ALA A 98 11.84 -11.12 -4.28
CA ALA A 98 11.96 -10.13 -3.22
C ALA A 98 13.07 -10.50 -2.22
N VAL A 99 13.19 -11.78 -1.86
CA VAL A 99 14.22 -12.31 -0.94
C VAL A 99 15.64 -12.12 -1.48
N GLU A 100 15.81 -12.17 -2.81
CA GLU A 100 17.12 -11.92 -3.45
C GLU A 100 17.63 -10.48 -3.22
N ARG A 101 16.73 -9.54 -2.97
CA ARG A 101 17.09 -8.12 -2.83
C ARG A 101 16.93 -7.56 -1.43
N LYS A 102 15.99 -8.08 -0.64
CA LYS A 102 15.64 -7.55 0.68
C LYS A 102 15.27 -8.68 1.63
N ALA A 103 15.48 -8.47 2.92
CA ALA A 103 14.96 -9.40 3.91
C ALA A 103 13.42 -9.40 3.86
N VAL A 104 12.85 -10.60 3.66
CA VAL A 104 11.40 -10.82 3.72
C VAL A 104 11.11 -11.68 4.94
N VAL A 105 10.31 -11.15 5.87
CA VAL A 105 9.89 -11.85 7.08
C VAL A 105 8.40 -12.12 7.00
N VAL A 106 8.00 -13.36 7.17
CA VAL A 106 6.58 -13.72 7.26
C VAL A 106 6.12 -13.61 8.72
N SER A 107 4.98 -12.98 8.92
CA SER A 107 4.23 -12.97 10.18
C SER A 107 2.90 -13.70 9.94
N MET A 108 2.78 -14.90 10.50
CA MET A 108 1.55 -15.68 10.38
C MET A 108 0.48 -15.21 11.37
N GLY A 109 -0.75 -15.17 10.91
CA GLY A 109 -1.94 -14.82 11.70
C GLY A 109 -2.53 -16.05 12.40
N SER A 110 -3.85 -16.08 12.47
CA SER A 110 -4.57 -17.22 13.06
C SER A 110 -4.47 -18.48 12.20
N VAL A 111 -4.29 -18.32 10.88
CA VAL A 111 -4.17 -19.45 9.94
C VAL A 111 -3.18 -19.11 8.83
N ALA A 112 -2.33 -20.06 8.50
CA ALA A 112 -1.45 -20.01 7.33
C ALA A 112 -1.33 -21.43 6.77
N ALA A 113 -2.34 -21.88 6.03
CA ALA A 113 -2.45 -23.25 5.54
C ALA A 113 -2.42 -23.33 4.03
N SER A 114 -2.06 -24.50 3.48
CA SER A 114 -2.05 -24.77 2.04
C SER A 114 -1.31 -23.68 1.25
N GLY A 115 -1.96 -23.01 0.29
CA GLY A 115 -1.38 -21.88 -0.45
C GLY A 115 -0.86 -20.75 0.44
N GLY A 116 -1.48 -20.50 1.61
CA GLY A 116 -1.00 -19.51 2.58
C GLY A 116 0.37 -19.87 3.17
N TYR A 117 0.60 -21.15 3.48
CA TYR A 117 1.92 -21.61 3.90
C TYR A 117 2.90 -21.64 2.71
N TYR A 118 2.42 -22.06 1.56
CA TYR A 118 3.24 -22.15 0.36
C TYR A 118 3.88 -20.81 -0.02
N VAL A 119 3.11 -19.72 -0.01
CA VAL A 119 3.64 -18.37 -0.30
C VAL A 119 4.59 -17.84 0.77
N ALA A 120 4.50 -18.37 2.00
CA ALA A 120 5.38 -18.03 3.11
C ALA A 120 6.73 -18.75 3.06
N ALA A 121 6.78 -19.93 2.47
CA ALA A 121 7.93 -20.85 2.51
C ALA A 121 9.26 -20.25 1.99
N PRO A 122 9.28 -19.39 0.92
CA PRO A 122 10.53 -18.83 0.41
C PRO A 122 11.08 -17.67 1.26
N ALA A 123 10.37 -17.20 2.28
CA ALA A 123 10.79 -16.05 3.07
C ALA A 123 12.09 -16.31 3.86
N SER A 124 12.83 -15.24 4.17
CA SER A 124 14.05 -15.29 4.95
C SER A 124 13.82 -15.84 6.38
N ARG A 125 12.65 -15.53 6.94
CA ARG A 125 12.19 -16.01 8.26
C ARG A 125 10.67 -16.09 8.33
N ILE A 126 10.17 -17.03 9.11
CA ILE A 126 8.76 -17.18 9.42
C ILE A 126 8.60 -17.03 10.94
N VAL A 127 7.64 -16.20 11.34
CA VAL A 127 7.21 -16.00 12.72
C VAL A 127 5.75 -16.42 12.83
N ALA A 128 5.47 -17.35 13.69
CA ALA A 128 4.12 -17.87 13.96
C ALA A 128 3.86 -17.94 15.45
N ASN A 129 2.60 -17.83 15.85
CA ASN A 129 2.20 -18.13 17.22
C ASN A 129 2.12 -19.67 17.42
N PRO A 130 2.26 -20.17 18.64
CA PRO A 130 2.10 -21.61 18.91
C PRO A 130 0.74 -22.18 18.48
N GLY A 131 -0.28 -21.34 18.35
CA GLY A 131 -1.62 -21.73 17.91
C GLY A 131 -1.96 -21.40 16.45
N THR A 132 -0.97 -21.06 15.62
CA THR A 132 -1.19 -20.82 14.18
C THR A 132 -1.42 -22.11 13.43
#